data_c0849b8f4e41e00c1c7abf4081148bc5
#
_entry.id   c0849b8f4e41e00c1c7abf4081148bc5
#
_cell.length_a   1.000
_cell.length_b   1.000
_cell.length_c   1.000
_cell.angle_alpha   90.00
_cell.angle_beta   90.00
_cell.angle_gamma   90.00
#
_symmetry.space_group_name_H-M   'P 1'
#
loop_
_entity.id
_entity.type
_entity.pdbx_description
1 polymer ?
#
loop_
_entity_poly.entity_id
_entity_poly.type
_entity_poly.pdbx_seq_one_letter_code
_entity_poly.pdbx_strand_id
1 'polypeptide(L)'
;MPSSQRSHVITSRGLDEIIAHGRDGEVSVAQFLARAVALAGKLPDHRYAINLAADRYDFFLGFCAAVIAGQCTLMPSNRQQQTVQQVADDFADCYLLGDVSMDGIERFDVDSDSLATITPSVDIPEIPLHQLCAIVFTSGSTGRPTPNRKYWKTLVEGALSNAALLMQNQKARLNLLATVPPQHMWGFETSILLPLYSKIAVSHVTPFFPQDIAESLASLSEPRALVSSPAHVSALLGANVAKVKIHRIFSATAPMSAELAGQLEQYFDARVVEIFGCTEAGTMARRNTASESLWQLADAFSLEVGEGRTLVRASHLPEDVELQDRVELAGHKQFRWLGRSQDMVNIAGKRGSLADLNHRLMALPDVIDGVIFLPDEDSKRLAALVVAPGMQASDILEQLKPSIEPAFLPRPIYIVAMLPRQETGKLTREIIVELFEKIRRARAQQDDESPSNQTH
;
A
#
# COMPACT_ATOMS: atom_id res chain seq x y z
N MET A 1 -10.11 -40.86 9.40
CA MET A 1 -11.20 -39.93 9.74
C MET A 1 -11.03 -38.71 8.85
N PRO A 2 -11.97 -38.36 7.98
CA PRO A 2 -11.83 -37.15 7.19
C PRO A 2 -11.81 -35.95 8.18
N SER A 3 -10.78 -35.14 8.10
CA SER A 3 -10.68 -33.86 8.83
C SER A 3 -11.91 -33.04 8.50
N SER A 4 -12.78 -32.78 9.49
CA SER A 4 -13.87 -31.83 9.34
C SER A 4 -13.29 -30.57 8.72
N GLN A 5 -13.74 -30.22 7.51
CA GLN A 5 -13.34 -28.99 6.84
C GLN A 5 -13.74 -27.83 7.76
N ARG A 6 -12.77 -27.26 8.46
CA ARG A 6 -13.02 -26.11 9.30
C ARG A 6 -13.37 -24.94 8.38
N SER A 7 -14.50 -24.30 8.61
CA SER A 7 -14.95 -23.07 7.95
C SER A 7 -14.88 -21.89 8.93
N HIS A 8 -14.99 -20.68 8.39
CA HIS A 8 -15.14 -19.46 9.16
C HIS A 8 -16.10 -18.52 8.42
N VAL A 9 -16.94 -17.84 9.18
CA VAL A 9 -17.89 -16.85 8.64
C VAL A 9 -17.16 -15.75 7.88
N ILE A 10 -17.78 -15.24 6.80
CA ILE A 10 -17.20 -14.16 5.99
C ILE A 10 -17.08 -12.84 6.76
N THR A 11 -17.90 -12.64 7.78
CA THR A 11 -17.82 -11.51 8.70
C THR A 11 -18.28 -11.91 10.10
N SER A 12 -17.70 -11.31 11.13
CA SER A 12 -18.13 -11.47 12.53
C SER A 12 -18.96 -10.28 13.03
N ARG A 13 -19.36 -9.35 12.16
CA ARG A 13 -20.07 -8.13 12.52
C ARG A 13 -21.56 -8.35 12.68
N GLY A 14 -22.21 -7.51 13.50
CA GLY A 14 -23.67 -7.47 13.61
C GLY A 14 -24.33 -7.02 12.31
N LEU A 15 -25.46 -7.64 11.95
CA LEU A 15 -26.15 -7.41 10.69
C LEU A 15 -26.62 -5.97 10.49
N ASP A 16 -26.94 -5.26 11.57
CA ASP A 16 -27.40 -3.86 11.56
C ASP A 16 -26.23 -2.84 11.52
N GLU A 17 -24.98 -3.29 11.69
CA GLU A 17 -23.83 -2.41 11.64
C GLU A 17 -23.55 -1.93 10.21
N ILE A 18 -23.15 -0.67 10.07
CA ILE A 18 -22.77 -0.11 8.76
C ILE A 18 -21.36 -0.55 8.39
N ILE A 19 -21.21 -1.16 7.23
CA ILE A 19 -19.94 -1.70 6.71
C ILE A 19 -19.32 -0.83 5.60
N ALA A 20 -20.17 -0.10 4.86
CA ALA A 20 -19.70 0.74 3.75
C ALA A 20 -20.56 2.00 3.59
N HIS A 21 -19.99 3.01 2.93
CA HIS A 21 -20.66 4.15 2.34
C HIS A 21 -20.65 3.96 0.83
N GLY A 22 -21.77 3.46 0.28
CA GLY A 22 -21.97 3.32 -1.16
C GLY A 22 -22.38 4.64 -1.81
N ARG A 23 -22.66 4.61 -3.12
CA ARG A 23 -23.11 5.78 -3.89
C ARG A 23 -24.42 6.36 -3.35
N ASP A 24 -25.34 5.50 -2.90
CA ASP A 24 -26.68 5.88 -2.42
C ASP A 24 -26.76 6.03 -0.90
N GLY A 25 -25.63 5.99 -0.19
CA GLY A 25 -25.58 6.16 1.26
C GLY A 25 -24.99 4.99 2.04
N GLU A 26 -25.35 4.90 3.33
CA GLU A 26 -24.83 3.87 4.22
C GLU A 26 -25.39 2.48 3.87
N VAL A 27 -24.52 1.47 3.93
CA VAL A 27 -24.85 0.07 3.65
C VAL A 27 -24.61 -0.76 4.90
N SER A 28 -25.66 -1.43 5.40
CA SER A 28 -25.52 -2.34 6.53
C SER A 28 -24.87 -3.66 6.13
N VAL A 29 -24.36 -4.40 7.11
CA VAL A 29 -23.80 -5.75 6.89
C VAL A 29 -24.84 -6.67 6.24
N ALA A 30 -26.10 -6.63 6.70
CA ALA A 30 -27.17 -7.44 6.13
C ALA A 30 -27.40 -7.12 4.64
N GLN A 31 -27.46 -5.84 4.28
CA GLN A 31 -27.62 -5.41 2.89
C GLN A 31 -26.40 -5.82 2.04
N PHE A 32 -25.19 -5.64 2.56
CA PHE A 32 -23.96 -6.02 1.89
C PHE A 32 -23.92 -7.53 1.61
N LEU A 33 -24.22 -8.36 2.60
CA LEU A 33 -24.24 -9.81 2.45
C LEU A 33 -25.29 -10.29 1.45
N ALA A 34 -26.51 -9.71 1.50
CA ALA A 34 -27.55 -10.03 0.54
C ALA A 34 -27.12 -9.75 -0.90
N ARG A 35 -26.48 -8.58 -1.12
CA ARG A 35 -25.93 -8.21 -2.44
C ARG A 35 -24.79 -9.12 -2.87
N ALA A 36 -23.88 -9.48 -1.94
CA ALA A 36 -22.76 -10.37 -2.23
C ALA A 36 -23.22 -11.79 -2.61
N VAL A 37 -24.21 -12.36 -1.89
CA VAL A 37 -24.80 -13.66 -2.20
C VAL A 37 -25.52 -13.64 -3.54
N ALA A 38 -26.32 -12.61 -3.81
CA ALA A 38 -27.02 -12.47 -5.08
C ALA A 38 -26.07 -12.28 -6.27
N LEU A 39 -24.97 -11.53 -6.08
CA LEU A 39 -23.92 -11.37 -7.08
C LEU A 39 -23.19 -12.69 -7.33
N ALA A 40 -22.87 -13.44 -6.27
CA ALA A 40 -22.21 -14.75 -6.37
C ALA A 40 -22.97 -15.73 -7.27
N GLY A 41 -24.32 -15.71 -7.20
CA GLY A 41 -25.16 -16.54 -8.07
C GLY A 41 -25.24 -16.09 -9.53
N LYS A 42 -24.67 -14.94 -9.89
CA LYS A 42 -24.65 -14.40 -11.25
C LYS A 42 -23.26 -14.43 -11.90
N LEU A 43 -22.19 -14.66 -11.11
CA LEU A 43 -20.82 -14.66 -11.63
C LEU A 43 -20.64 -15.74 -12.70
N PRO A 44 -19.79 -15.50 -13.73
CA PRO A 44 -19.43 -16.50 -14.72
C PRO A 44 -18.82 -17.75 -14.07
N ASP A 45 -19.05 -18.91 -14.70
CA ASP A 45 -18.51 -20.20 -14.23
C ASP A 45 -17.04 -20.35 -14.61
N HIS A 46 -16.19 -19.60 -13.92
CA HIS A 46 -14.73 -19.62 -14.04
C HIS A 46 -14.08 -19.80 -12.67
N ARG A 47 -12.86 -20.28 -12.67
CA ARG A 47 -12.07 -20.47 -11.45
C ARG A 47 -11.53 -19.15 -10.87
N TYR A 48 -11.22 -18.19 -11.75
CA TYR A 48 -10.53 -16.97 -11.39
C TYR A 48 -11.27 -15.72 -11.85
N ALA A 49 -11.41 -14.74 -10.96
CA ALA A 49 -11.94 -13.42 -11.24
C ALA A 49 -10.82 -12.37 -11.16
N ILE A 50 -10.42 -11.75 -12.26
CA ILE A 50 -9.48 -10.60 -12.23
C ILE A 50 -10.29 -9.37 -11.83
N ASN A 51 -10.22 -8.97 -10.56
CA ASN A 51 -11.02 -7.85 -10.04
C ASN A 51 -10.35 -6.51 -10.35
N LEU A 52 -10.95 -5.78 -11.26
CA LEU A 52 -10.51 -4.46 -11.74
C LEU A 52 -11.57 -3.37 -11.51
N ALA A 53 -12.54 -3.57 -10.63
CA ALA A 53 -13.52 -2.55 -10.31
C ALA A 53 -12.84 -1.27 -9.80
N ALA A 54 -13.16 -0.11 -10.40
CA ALA A 54 -12.59 1.18 -10.02
C ALA A 54 -13.20 1.70 -8.72
N ASP A 55 -14.49 1.50 -8.54
CA ASP A 55 -15.21 1.80 -7.31
C ASP A 55 -14.82 0.79 -6.22
N ARG A 56 -14.47 1.28 -5.04
CA ARG A 56 -14.01 0.44 -3.93
C ARG A 56 -15.11 -0.44 -3.38
N TYR A 57 -16.35 0.04 -3.35
CA TYR A 57 -17.49 -0.77 -2.89
C TYR A 57 -17.77 -1.92 -3.86
N ASP A 58 -17.72 -1.64 -5.18
CA ASP A 58 -17.88 -2.67 -6.20
C ASP A 58 -16.73 -3.69 -6.15
N PHE A 59 -15.48 -3.25 -5.91
CA PHE A 59 -14.36 -4.15 -5.68
C PHE A 59 -14.60 -5.05 -4.45
N PHE A 60 -15.06 -4.47 -3.34
CA PHE A 60 -15.34 -5.17 -2.10
C PHE A 60 -16.48 -6.19 -2.29
N LEU A 61 -17.55 -5.78 -2.92
CA LEU A 61 -18.69 -6.63 -3.22
C LEU A 61 -18.30 -7.79 -4.15
N GLY A 62 -17.56 -7.49 -5.22
CA GLY A 62 -17.07 -8.47 -6.17
C GLY A 62 -16.12 -9.49 -5.55
N PHE A 63 -15.20 -9.05 -4.66
CA PHE A 63 -14.33 -9.95 -3.90
C PHE A 63 -15.15 -10.92 -3.03
N CYS A 64 -16.09 -10.41 -2.23
CA CYS A 64 -16.89 -11.27 -1.36
C CYS A 64 -17.78 -12.22 -2.17
N ALA A 65 -18.36 -11.77 -3.29
CA ALA A 65 -19.15 -12.61 -4.17
C ALA A 65 -18.31 -13.75 -4.78
N ALA A 66 -17.10 -13.47 -5.27
CA ALA A 66 -16.19 -14.47 -5.79
C ALA A 66 -15.81 -15.50 -4.72
N VAL A 67 -15.51 -15.05 -3.49
CA VAL A 67 -15.22 -15.95 -2.36
C VAL A 67 -16.41 -16.84 -2.03
N ILE A 68 -17.64 -16.32 -2.00
CA ILE A 68 -18.89 -17.07 -1.76
C ILE A 68 -19.13 -18.09 -2.88
N ALA A 69 -18.85 -17.73 -4.13
CA ALA A 69 -18.96 -18.62 -5.28
C ALA A 69 -17.85 -19.69 -5.36
N GLY A 70 -16.88 -19.69 -4.42
CA GLY A 70 -15.76 -20.63 -4.44
C GLY A 70 -14.65 -20.25 -5.43
N GLN A 71 -14.69 -19.07 -6.01
CA GLN A 71 -13.71 -18.56 -6.96
C GLN A 71 -12.53 -17.87 -6.24
N CYS A 72 -11.41 -17.69 -6.96
CA CYS A 72 -10.25 -16.98 -6.48
C CYS A 72 -10.09 -15.64 -7.21
N THR A 73 -9.96 -14.56 -6.45
CA THR A 73 -9.73 -13.22 -7.00
C THR A 73 -8.26 -13.03 -7.36
N LEU A 74 -7.97 -12.67 -8.61
CA LEU A 74 -6.65 -12.24 -9.06
C LEU A 74 -6.55 -10.73 -8.94
N MET A 75 -5.48 -10.25 -8.31
CA MET A 75 -5.21 -8.84 -8.06
C MET A 75 -3.88 -8.44 -8.70
N PRO A 76 -3.86 -8.03 -9.99
CA PRO A 76 -2.67 -7.56 -10.69
C PRO A 76 -2.02 -6.38 -9.98
N SER A 77 -0.69 -6.25 -10.09
CA SER A 77 0.07 -5.16 -9.45
C SER A 77 -0.26 -3.75 -9.98
N ASN A 78 -0.87 -3.66 -11.14
CA ASN A 78 -1.44 -2.44 -11.75
C ASN A 78 -2.52 -2.82 -12.76
N ARG A 79 -3.23 -1.80 -13.31
CA ARG A 79 -4.31 -1.98 -14.29
C ARG A 79 -3.86 -1.85 -15.75
N GLN A 80 -2.57 -1.80 -16.02
CA GLN A 80 -2.05 -1.72 -17.37
C GLN A 80 -2.38 -2.99 -18.15
N GLN A 81 -2.81 -2.82 -19.39
CA GLN A 81 -3.25 -3.91 -20.27
C GLN A 81 -2.22 -5.05 -20.34
N GLN A 82 -0.94 -4.71 -20.46
CA GLN A 82 0.13 -5.70 -20.52
C GLN A 82 0.23 -6.54 -19.23
N THR A 83 0.11 -5.91 -18.06
CA THR A 83 0.18 -6.61 -16.77
C THR A 83 -1.04 -7.52 -16.56
N VAL A 84 -2.23 -7.03 -16.91
CA VAL A 84 -3.46 -7.80 -16.81
C VAL A 84 -3.44 -8.99 -17.77
N GLN A 85 -2.97 -8.78 -19.02
CA GLN A 85 -2.83 -9.85 -20.01
C GLN A 85 -1.86 -10.94 -19.54
N GLN A 86 -0.71 -10.58 -18.98
CA GLN A 86 0.25 -11.55 -18.42
C GLN A 86 -0.39 -12.41 -17.31
N VAL A 87 -1.18 -11.78 -16.45
CA VAL A 87 -1.91 -12.51 -15.39
C VAL A 87 -2.96 -13.44 -15.99
N ALA A 88 -3.71 -13.00 -17.01
CA ALA A 88 -4.71 -13.82 -17.68
C ALA A 88 -4.08 -15.00 -18.46
N ASP A 89 -2.91 -14.79 -19.09
CA ASP A 89 -2.18 -15.86 -19.77
C ASP A 89 -1.68 -16.96 -18.80
N ASP A 90 -1.25 -16.56 -17.60
CA ASP A 90 -0.81 -17.49 -16.55
C ASP A 90 -1.98 -18.20 -15.84
N PHE A 91 -3.22 -17.64 -15.92
CA PHE A 91 -4.43 -18.14 -15.28
C PHE A 91 -5.59 -18.21 -16.27
N ALA A 92 -5.48 -19.13 -17.25
CA ALA A 92 -6.36 -19.17 -18.44
C ALA A 92 -7.88 -19.33 -18.17
N ASP A 93 -8.28 -19.89 -17.02
CA ASP A 93 -9.70 -20.02 -16.64
C ASP A 93 -10.13 -18.78 -15.80
N CYS A 94 -10.11 -17.61 -16.44
CA CYS A 94 -10.40 -16.34 -15.79
C CYS A 94 -11.34 -15.44 -16.61
N TYR A 95 -11.96 -14.49 -15.92
CA TYR A 95 -12.73 -13.39 -16.49
C TYR A 95 -12.38 -12.07 -15.81
N LEU A 96 -12.73 -10.94 -16.46
CA LEU A 96 -12.57 -9.61 -15.87
C LEU A 96 -13.82 -9.28 -15.06
N LEU A 97 -13.61 -8.92 -13.79
CA LEU A 97 -14.66 -8.46 -12.90
C LEU A 97 -14.53 -6.95 -12.69
N GLY A 98 -15.48 -6.16 -13.18
CA GLY A 98 -15.51 -4.70 -13.09
C GLY A 98 -15.63 -3.99 -14.43
N ASP A 99 -15.18 -2.74 -14.47
CA ASP A 99 -15.45 -1.77 -15.54
C ASP A 99 -14.43 -1.76 -16.69
N VAL A 100 -13.38 -2.59 -16.62
CA VAL A 100 -12.33 -2.71 -17.65
C VAL A 100 -12.66 -3.81 -18.66
N SER A 101 -12.49 -3.54 -19.95
CA SER A 101 -12.63 -4.53 -21.03
C SER A 101 -11.28 -4.80 -21.69
N MET A 102 -11.04 -6.06 -22.06
CA MET A 102 -9.87 -6.49 -22.85
C MET A 102 -10.29 -7.51 -23.90
N ASP A 103 -9.65 -7.46 -25.04
CA ASP A 103 -9.94 -8.40 -26.15
C ASP A 103 -9.64 -9.85 -25.73
N GLY A 104 -10.57 -10.75 -26.02
CA GLY A 104 -10.38 -12.19 -25.78
C GLY A 104 -10.62 -12.66 -24.34
N ILE A 105 -10.97 -11.78 -23.40
CA ILE A 105 -11.29 -12.13 -22.02
C ILE A 105 -12.75 -11.74 -21.72
N GLU A 106 -13.54 -12.69 -21.23
CA GLU A 106 -14.91 -12.41 -20.80
C GLU A 106 -14.93 -11.33 -19.73
N ARG A 107 -15.92 -10.41 -19.80
CA ARG A 107 -16.12 -9.35 -18.83
C ARG A 107 -17.45 -9.51 -18.13
N PHE A 108 -17.44 -9.29 -16.82
CA PHE A 108 -18.62 -9.20 -15.97
C PHE A 108 -18.60 -7.92 -15.14
N ASP A 109 -19.63 -7.08 -15.31
CA ASP A 109 -19.77 -5.83 -14.55
C ASP A 109 -20.34 -6.08 -13.16
N VAL A 110 -19.77 -5.42 -12.17
CA VAL A 110 -20.33 -5.36 -10.83
C VAL A 110 -21.33 -4.19 -10.82
N ASP A 111 -22.60 -4.51 -11.10
CA ASP A 111 -23.69 -3.52 -11.03
C ASP A 111 -24.32 -3.54 -9.64
N SER A 112 -23.68 -2.83 -8.69
CA SER A 112 -24.17 -2.73 -7.31
C SER A 112 -25.52 -2.01 -7.20
N ASP A 113 -25.86 -1.14 -8.15
CA ASP A 113 -27.09 -0.37 -8.15
C ASP A 113 -28.29 -1.28 -8.46
N SER A 114 -28.15 -2.23 -9.40
CA SER A 114 -29.19 -3.25 -9.67
C SER A 114 -29.45 -4.18 -8.48
N LEU A 115 -28.51 -4.26 -7.54
CA LEU A 115 -28.61 -5.08 -6.33
C LEU A 115 -29.18 -4.29 -5.13
N ALA A 116 -29.43 -3.00 -5.27
CA ALA A 116 -29.87 -2.12 -4.17
C ALA A 116 -31.22 -2.54 -3.57
N THR A 117 -32.11 -3.13 -4.37
CA THR A 117 -33.47 -3.54 -3.96
C THR A 117 -33.54 -4.95 -3.35
N ILE A 118 -32.43 -5.67 -3.22
CA ILE A 118 -32.40 -7.02 -2.68
C ILE A 118 -32.75 -7.00 -1.19
N THR A 119 -33.68 -7.85 -0.77
CA THR A 119 -34.03 -8.01 0.64
C THR A 119 -32.80 -8.46 1.45
N PRO A 120 -32.50 -7.83 2.60
CA PRO A 120 -31.37 -8.20 3.41
C PRO A 120 -31.39 -9.69 3.81
N SER A 121 -30.22 -10.35 3.69
CA SER A 121 -30.03 -11.72 4.14
C SER A 121 -29.82 -11.76 5.65
N VAL A 122 -30.30 -12.84 6.29
CA VAL A 122 -30.02 -13.12 7.71
C VAL A 122 -28.90 -14.16 7.88
N ASP A 123 -28.58 -14.91 6.82
CA ASP A 123 -27.55 -15.94 6.85
C ASP A 123 -26.17 -15.35 6.51
N ILE A 124 -25.18 -15.62 7.37
CA ILE A 124 -23.80 -15.22 7.15
C ILE A 124 -23.06 -16.41 6.48
N PRO A 125 -22.57 -16.26 5.23
CA PRO A 125 -21.88 -17.34 4.55
C PRO A 125 -20.65 -17.82 5.32
N GLU A 126 -20.44 -19.14 5.34
CA GLU A 126 -19.27 -19.81 5.87
C GLU A 126 -18.33 -20.22 4.73
N ILE A 127 -17.07 -19.89 4.84
CA ILE A 127 -16.05 -20.14 3.84
C ILE A 127 -15.04 -21.18 4.38
N PRO A 128 -14.69 -22.23 3.62
CA PRO A 128 -13.68 -23.20 4.03
C PRO A 128 -12.31 -22.53 4.25
N LEU A 129 -11.67 -22.81 5.38
CA LEU A 129 -10.38 -22.19 5.73
C LEU A 129 -9.26 -22.45 4.72
N HIS A 130 -9.34 -23.58 4.00
CA HIS A 130 -8.36 -23.95 2.97
C HIS A 130 -8.67 -23.41 1.57
N GLN A 131 -9.79 -22.70 1.39
CA GLN A 131 -10.14 -22.10 0.11
C GLN A 131 -9.12 -21.03 -0.29
N LEU A 132 -8.57 -21.14 -1.51
CA LEU A 132 -7.76 -20.08 -2.11
C LEU A 132 -8.69 -18.94 -2.55
N CYS A 133 -8.64 -17.81 -1.86
CA CYS A 133 -9.58 -16.71 -2.08
C CYS A 133 -8.97 -15.56 -2.89
N ALA A 134 -7.64 -15.40 -2.81
CA ALA A 134 -6.97 -14.32 -3.54
C ALA A 134 -5.56 -14.70 -3.95
N ILE A 135 -5.10 -14.11 -5.07
CA ILE A 135 -3.68 -14.08 -5.46
C ILE A 135 -3.31 -12.62 -5.69
N VAL A 136 -2.44 -12.11 -4.82
CA VAL A 136 -1.91 -10.73 -4.92
C VAL A 136 -0.60 -10.77 -5.69
N PHE A 137 -0.51 -10.01 -6.79
CA PHE A 137 0.70 -9.96 -7.58
C PHE A 137 1.57 -8.79 -7.18
N THR A 138 2.87 -9.04 -7.02
CA THR A 138 3.88 -7.99 -6.83
C THR A 138 4.69 -7.82 -8.11
N SER A 139 5.25 -6.62 -8.34
CA SER A 139 6.20 -6.38 -9.43
C SER A 139 7.48 -7.18 -9.11
N GLY A 140 7.67 -8.31 -9.79
CA GLY A 140 8.89 -9.12 -9.64
C GLY A 140 10.13 -8.39 -10.16
N SER A 141 11.29 -8.63 -9.56
CA SER A 141 12.59 -8.10 -10.01
C SER A 141 12.96 -8.53 -11.44
N THR A 142 12.30 -9.56 -11.98
CA THR A 142 12.47 -10.08 -13.34
C THR A 142 11.50 -9.48 -14.35
N GLY A 143 10.67 -8.50 -13.96
CA GLY A 143 9.63 -7.91 -14.81
C GLY A 143 8.36 -8.77 -14.97
N ARG A 144 8.33 -10.00 -14.43
CA ARG A 144 7.11 -10.81 -14.37
C ARG A 144 6.43 -10.66 -13.01
N PRO A 145 5.09 -10.54 -12.95
CA PRO A 145 4.34 -10.49 -11.70
C PRO A 145 4.56 -11.75 -10.85
N THR A 146 4.92 -11.58 -9.57
CA THR A 146 5.10 -12.69 -8.63
C THR A 146 3.80 -12.96 -7.88
N PRO A 147 3.19 -14.17 -7.98
CA PRO A 147 1.92 -14.48 -7.34
C PRO A 147 2.09 -14.81 -5.85
N ASN A 148 1.31 -14.15 -4.99
CA ASN A 148 1.22 -14.40 -3.55
C ASN A 148 -0.17 -14.97 -3.23
N ARG A 149 -0.25 -16.28 -2.94
CA ARG A 149 -1.51 -17.00 -2.68
C ARG A 149 -2.02 -16.71 -1.28
N LYS A 150 -3.33 -16.39 -1.17
CA LYS A 150 -4.01 -16.07 0.09
C LYS A 150 -5.20 -17.01 0.28
N TYR A 151 -5.07 -17.89 1.27
CA TYR A 151 -6.12 -18.77 1.69
C TYR A 151 -7.05 -18.08 2.69
N TRP A 152 -8.30 -18.55 2.80
CA TRP A 152 -9.26 -17.93 3.72
C TRP A 152 -8.75 -17.87 5.15
N LYS A 153 -8.11 -18.93 5.65
CA LYS A 153 -7.45 -18.92 6.96
C LYS A 153 -6.50 -17.73 7.14
N THR A 154 -5.60 -17.54 6.17
CA THR A 154 -4.62 -16.44 6.23
C THR A 154 -5.28 -15.07 6.23
N LEU A 155 -6.34 -14.90 5.42
CA LEU A 155 -7.06 -13.63 5.32
C LEU A 155 -7.84 -13.32 6.61
N VAL A 156 -8.56 -14.29 7.18
CA VAL A 156 -9.34 -14.10 8.41
C VAL A 156 -8.43 -13.83 9.61
N GLU A 157 -7.45 -14.70 9.87
CA GLU A 157 -6.57 -14.56 11.03
C GLU A 157 -5.70 -13.29 10.91
N GLY A 158 -5.28 -12.91 9.69
CA GLY A 158 -4.63 -11.64 9.40
C GLY A 158 -5.53 -10.44 9.67
N ALA A 159 -6.79 -10.47 9.22
CA ALA A 159 -7.76 -9.39 9.46
C ALA A 159 -8.09 -9.23 10.96
N LEU A 160 -8.23 -10.33 11.70
CA LEU A 160 -8.43 -10.30 13.15
C LEU A 160 -7.22 -9.76 13.90
N SER A 161 -6.00 -10.14 13.47
CA SER A 161 -4.75 -9.59 14.00
C SER A 161 -4.65 -8.08 13.74
N ASN A 162 -5.00 -7.63 12.52
CA ASN A 162 -5.03 -6.22 12.16
C ASN A 162 -6.08 -5.45 12.96
N ALA A 163 -7.27 -6.02 13.18
CA ALA A 163 -8.29 -5.41 14.01
C ALA A 163 -7.78 -5.21 15.45
N ALA A 164 -7.14 -6.23 16.03
CA ALA A 164 -6.55 -6.12 17.36
C ALA A 164 -5.42 -5.07 17.45
N LEU A 165 -4.57 -4.99 16.42
CA LEU A 165 -3.41 -4.09 16.35
C LEU A 165 -3.82 -2.62 16.10
N LEU A 166 -4.71 -2.39 15.13
CA LEU A 166 -5.01 -1.06 14.59
C LEU A 166 -6.22 -0.41 15.27
N MET A 167 -7.18 -1.23 15.72
CA MET A 167 -8.42 -0.74 16.31
C MET A 167 -8.40 -0.76 17.86
N GLN A 168 -7.22 -0.94 18.46
CA GLN A 168 -7.04 -0.94 19.91
C GLN A 168 -7.66 0.32 20.53
N ASN A 169 -8.53 0.13 21.54
CA ASN A 169 -9.28 1.20 22.21
C ASN A 169 -10.31 1.96 21.36
N GLN A 170 -10.55 1.53 20.11
CA GLN A 170 -11.56 2.14 19.25
C GLN A 170 -12.94 1.52 19.54
N LYS A 171 -13.82 2.29 20.19
CA LYS A 171 -15.19 1.84 20.52
C LYS A 171 -16.21 2.25 19.47
N ALA A 172 -16.07 3.46 18.94
CA ALA A 172 -16.96 4.00 17.91
C ALA A 172 -16.58 3.47 16.52
N ARG A 173 -17.57 3.36 15.61
CA ARG A 173 -17.32 3.07 14.20
C ARG A 173 -16.43 4.16 13.59
N LEU A 174 -15.40 3.76 12.84
CA LEU A 174 -14.60 4.66 12.00
C LEU A 174 -15.16 4.67 10.58
N ASN A 175 -15.34 5.87 10.02
CA ASN A 175 -15.67 6.06 8.60
C ASN A 175 -14.35 6.26 7.84
N LEU A 176 -14.01 5.27 7.01
CA LEU A 176 -12.70 5.14 6.40
C LEU A 176 -12.70 5.59 4.95
N LEU A 177 -11.85 6.56 4.62
CA LEU A 177 -11.44 6.87 3.25
C LEU A 177 -10.07 6.23 2.98
N ALA A 178 -9.87 5.68 1.79
CA ALA A 178 -8.57 5.16 1.40
C ALA A 178 -8.15 5.70 0.02
N THR A 179 -6.94 6.24 -0.09
CA THR A 179 -6.34 6.67 -1.36
C THR A 179 -5.60 5.53 -2.05
N VAL A 180 -5.27 4.47 -1.30
CA VAL A 180 -4.54 3.31 -1.84
C VAL A 180 -5.51 2.37 -2.56
N PRO A 181 -5.12 1.84 -3.75
CA PRO A 181 -5.95 0.92 -4.50
C PRO A 181 -6.23 -0.39 -3.74
N PRO A 182 -7.46 -0.93 -3.80
CA PRO A 182 -7.83 -2.14 -3.07
C PRO A 182 -7.16 -3.42 -3.58
N GLN A 183 -6.64 -3.44 -4.81
CA GLN A 183 -5.91 -4.59 -5.38
C GLN A 183 -4.49 -4.76 -4.81
N HIS A 184 -3.93 -3.75 -4.15
CA HIS A 184 -2.65 -3.90 -3.45
C HIS A 184 -2.86 -4.42 -2.04
N MET A 185 -1.94 -5.26 -1.54
CA MET A 185 -2.10 -5.91 -0.22
C MET A 185 -2.45 -4.93 0.89
N TRP A 186 -1.78 -3.76 0.96
CA TRP A 186 -2.08 -2.71 1.92
C TRP A 186 -3.53 -2.19 1.85
N GLY A 187 -3.99 -1.84 0.64
CA GLY A 187 -5.37 -1.41 0.40
C GLY A 187 -6.37 -2.53 0.65
N PHE A 188 -6.03 -3.76 0.27
CA PHE A 188 -6.87 -4.95 0.46
C PHE A 188 -7.08 -5.25 1.95
N GLU A 189 -6.02 -5.30 2.74
CA GLU A 189 -6.13 -5.54 4.18
C GLU A 189 -6.94 -4.47 4.89
N THR A 190 -6.69 -3.19 4.57
CA THR A 190 -7.25 -2.08 5.36
C THR A 190 -8.63 -1.64 4.91
N SER A 191 -8.96 -1.79 3.62
CA SER A 191 -10.23 -1.28 3.08
C SER A 191 -11.21 -2.36 2.59
N ILE A 192 -10.78 -3.63 2.57
CA ILE A 192 -11.63 -4.77 2.21
C ILE A 192 -11.76 -5.75 3.38
N LEU A 193 -10.63 -6.27 3.90
CA LEU A 193 -10.66 -7.29 4.95
C LEU A 193 -10.96 -6.72 6.34
N LEU A 194 -10.33 -5.61 6.71
CA LEU A 194 -10.53 -5.00 8.04
C LEU A 194 -11.99 -4.58 8.29
N PRO A 195 -12.76 -4.03 7.33
CA PRO A 195 -14.19 -3.78 7.49
C PRO A 195 -15.04 -5.02 7.80
N LEU A 196 -14.64 -6.21 7.37
CA LEU A 196 -15.37 -7.46 7.66
C LEU A 196 -15.27 -7.88 9.14
N TYR A 197 -14.21 -7.49 9.85
CA TYR A 197 -13.91 -7.97 11.20
C TYR A 197 -13.71 -6.84 12.23
N SER A 198 -13.99 -5.60 11.86
CA SER A 198 -13.85 -4.45 12.76
C SER A 198 -14.95 -3.41 12.54
N LYS A 199 -15.10 -2.47 13.48
CA LYS A 199 -16.07 -1.36 13.38
C LYS A 199 -15.60 -0.27 12.42
N ILE A 200 -15.42 -0.64 11.15
CA ILE A 200 -15.09 0.28 10.05
C ILE A 200 -16.22 0.26 9.02
N ALA A 201 -16.59 1.44 8.54
CA ALA A 201 -17.40 1.63 7.34
C ALA A 201 -16.51 2.28 6.27
N VAL A 202 -16.27 1.57 5.16
CA VAL A 202 -15.38 2.03 4.10
C VAL A 202 -16.13 2.87 3.06
N SER A 203 -15.53 3.98 2.62
CA SER A 203 -16.05 4.79 1.51
C SER A 203 -15.83 4.11 0.17
N HIS A 204 -16.79 4.23 -0.74
CA HIS A 204 -16.72 3.68 -2.09
C HIS A 204 -15.67 4.38 -2.97
N VAL A 205 -15.40 5.68 -2.72
CA VAL A 205 -14.50 6.47 -3.55
C VAL A 205 -13.01 6.16 -3.29
N THR A 206 -12.21 6.34 -4.35
CA THR A 206 -10.75 6.26 -4.29
C THR A 206 -10.17 7.58 -4.82
N PRO A 207 -10.11 8.64 -3.99
CA PRO A 207 -9.62 9.94 -4.43
C PRO A 207 -8.10 9.93 -4.59
N PHE A 208 -7.61 10.72 -5.54
CA PHE A 208 -6.19 10.84 -5.83
C PHE A 208 -5.61 12.23 -5.52
N PHE A 209 -6.32 13.30 -5.93
CA PHE A 209 -5.86 14.65 -5.71
C PHE A 209 -6.18 15.17 -4.31
N PRO A 210 -5.34 16.06 -3.74
CA PRO A 210 -5.54 16.59 -2.39
C PRO A 210 -6.92 17.18 -2.13
N GLN A 211 -7.47 17.93 -3.09
CA GLN A 211 -8.80 18.53 -2.97
C GLN A 211 -9.89 17.48 -2.89
N ASP A 212 -9.83 16.43 -3.75
CA ASP A 212 -10.80 15.34 -3.76
C ASP A 212 -10.74 14.53 -2.45
N ILE A 213 -9.53 14.36 -1.90
CA ILE A 213 -9.33 13.69 -0.59
C ILE A 213 -10.01 14.50 0.51
N ALA A 214 -9.81 15.82 0.55
CA ALA A 214 -10.41 16.68 1.57
C ALA A 214 -11.94 16.71 1.46
N GLU A 215 -12.50 16.85 0.26
CA GLU A 215 -13.94 16.85 0.00
C GLU A 215 -14.57 15.49 0.35
N SER A 216 -13.94 14.40 -0.04
CA SER A 216 -14.41 13.05 0.31
C SER A 216 -14.38 12.80 1.82
N LEU A 217 -13.34 13.27 2.53
CA LEU A 217 -13.30 13.20 3.99
C LEU A 217 -14.41 14.04 4.63
N ALA A 218 -14.64 15.26 4.12
CA ALA A 218 -15.67 16.15 4.63
C ALA A 218 -17.09 15.58 4.49
N SER A 219 -17.34 14.77 3.44
CA SER A 219 -18.63 14.11 3.22
C SER A 219 -18.92 12.95 4.19
N LEU A 220 -17.88 12.39 4.84
CA LEU A 220 -18.04 11.33 5.82
C LEU A 220 -18.37 11.88 7.21
N SER A 221 -19.19 11.17 7.96
CA SER A 221 -19.45 11.45 9.37
C SER A 221 -18.24 11.19 10.25
N GLU A 222 -18.11 11.90 11.37
CA GLU A 222 -17.10 11.59 12.39
C GLU A 222 -17.46 10.33 13.18
N PRO A 223 -16.46 9.59 13.68
CA PRO A 223 -15.01 9.76 13.53
C PRO A 223 -14.49 9.25 12.18
N ARG A 224 -13.62 10.02 11.54
CA ARG A 224 -13.03 9.74 10.21
C ARG A 224 -11.66 9.08 10.34
N ALA A 225 -11.34 8.18 9.42
CA ALA A 225 -10.00 7.63 9.24
C ALA A 225 -9.56 7.76 7.78
N LEU A 226 -8.25 7.95 7.58
CA LEU A 226 -7.61 7.99 6.27
C LEU A 226 -6.56 6.89 6.16
N VAL A 227 -6.67 6.04 5.14
CA VAL A 227 -5.62 5.08 4.74
C VAL A 227 -4.90 5.64 3.53
N SER A 228 -3.60 5.90 3.66
CA SER A 228 -2.86 6.61 2.61
C SER A 228 -1.36 6.31 2.67
N SER A 229 -0.59 6.81 1.71
CA SER A 229 0.86 6.74 1.71
C SER A 229 1.50 8.04 2.19
N PRO A 230 2.77 8.04 2.64
CA PRO A 230 3.47 9.27 3.04
C PRO A 230 3.46 10.34 1.95
N ALA A 231 3.60 9.96 0.68
CA ALA A 231 3.57 10.89 -0.45
C ALA A 231 2.22 11.59 -0.60
N HIS A 232 1.11 10.84 -0.50
CA HIS A 232 -0.23 11.43 -0.61
C HIS A 232 -0.57 12.34 0.56
N VAL A 233 -0.23 11.95 1.81
CA VAL A 233 -0.53 12.81 2.98
C VAL A 233 0.38 14.02 3.03
N SER A 234 1.62 13.95 2.53
CA SER A 234 2.50 15.11 2.36
C SER A 234 1.92 16.09 1.34
N ALA A 235 1.45 15.59 0.19
CA ALA A 235 0.79 16.41 -0.82
C ALA A 235 -0.51 17.05 -0.28
N LEU A 236 -1.29 16.29 0.50
CA LEU A 236 -2.51 16.78 1.13
C LEU A 236 -2.22 17.94 2.12
N LEU A 237 -1.17 17.79 2.92
CA LEU A 237 -0.72 18.82 3.87
C LEU A 237 -0.22 20.07 3.12
N GLY A 238 0.58 19.91 2.06
CA GLY A 238 1.15 21.01 1.28
C GLY A 238 0.14 21.76 0.41
N ALA A 239 -0.99 21.14 0.06
CA ALA A 239 -2.03 21.75 -0.78
C ALA A 239 -2.90 22.78 -0.03
N ASN A 240 -2.71 22.97 1.28
CA ASN A 240 -3.48 23.90 2.11
C ASN A 240 -5.00 23.79 1.90
N VAL A 241 -5.50 22.56 1.82
CA VAL A 241 -6.93 22.24 1.66
C VAL A 241 -7.75 22.65 2.90
N ALA A 242 -9.07 22.68 2.76
CA ALA A 242 -9.96 22.94 3.88
C ALA A 242 -9.69 21.97 5.04
N LYS A 243 -9.55 22.52 6.25
CA LYS A 243 -9.22 21.73 7.44
C LYS A 243 -10.38 20.79 7.78
N VAL A 244 -10.13 19.50 7.67
CA VAL A 244 -11.07 18.42 8.02
C VAL A 244 -10.47 17.64 9.18
N LYS A 245 -11.23 17.46 10.25
CA LYS A 245 -10.78 16.62 11.38
C LYS A 245 -10.70 15.15 10.96
N ILE A 246 -9.53 14.53 11.22
CA ILE A 246 -9.27 13.11 10.94
C ILE A 246 -8.83 12.46 12.27
N HIS A 247 -9.57 11.48 12.75
CA HIS A 247 -9.23 10.82 14.03
C HIS A 247 -8.00 9.93 13.93
N ARG A 248 -7.81 9.26 12.77
CA ARG A 248 -6.65 8.39 12.52
C ARG A 248 -6.18 8.50 11.07
N ILE A 249 -4.88 8.58 10.88
CA ILE A 249 -4.22 8.42 9.59
C ILE A 249 -3.38 7.17 9.67
N PHE A 250 -3.72 6.17 8.85
CA PHE A 250 -2.92 4.96 8.68
C PHE A 250 -2.04 5.13 7.45
N SER A 251 -0.73 4.94 7.63
CA SER A 251 0.25 5.12 6.55
C SER A 251 1.16 3.92 6.42
N ALA A 252 1.47 3.54 5.18
CA ALA A 252 2.41 2.48 4.84
C ALA A 252 3.06 2.73 3.47
N THR A 253 3.74 1.74 2.92
CA THR A 253 4.40 1.69 1.62
C THR A 253 5.76 2.36 1.53
N ALA A 254 6.03 3.38 2.34
CA ALA A 254 7.33 4.03 2.47
C ALA A 254 7.50 4.54 3.91
N PRO A 255 8.73 4.73 4.40
CA PRO A 255 8.96 5.31 5.72
C PRO A 255 8.39 6.74 5.83
N MET A 256 7.84 7.07 6.99
CA MET A 256 7.37 8.41 7.32
C MET A 256 8.30 9.05 8.35
N SER A 257 8.64 10.34 8.17
CA SER A 257 9.40 11.07 9.18
C SER A 257 8.53 11.44 10.39
N ALA A 258 9.13 11.52 11.58
CA ALA A 258 8.43 11.97 12.79
C ALA A 258 7.93 13.41 12.66
N GLU A 259 8.64 14.24 11.90
CA GLU A 259 8.26 15.63 11.62
C GLU A 259 6.98 15.69 10.78
N LEU A 260 6.93 14.98 9.64
CA LEU A 260 5.70 14.91 8.82
C LEU A 260 4.53 14.36 9.63
N ALA A 261 4.75 13.30 10.42
CA ALA A 261 3.71 12.75 11.27
C ALA A 261 3.20 13.78 12.28
N GLY A 262 4.08 14.53 12.94
CA GLY A 262 3.72 15.60 13.88
C GLY A 262 2.95 16.74 13.22
N GLN A 263 3.36 17.18 12.03
CA GLN A 263 2.64 18.21 11.25
C GLN A 263 1.24 17.74 10.86
N LEU A 264 1.07 16.47 10.43
CA LEU A 264 -0.23 15.88 10.11
C LEU A 264 -1.14 15.81 11.34
N GLU A 265 -0.59 15.36 12.50
CA GLU A 265 -1.34 15.29 13.75
C GLU A 265 -1.84 16.67 14.19
N GLN A 266 -0.99 17.69 14.09
CA GLN A 266 -1.34 19.06 14.44
C GLN A 266 -2.36 19.66 13.45
N TYR A 267 -2.17 19.46 12.14
CA TYR A 267 -3.02 20.07 11.13
C TYR A 267 -4.42 19.47 11.11
N PHE A 268 -4.54 18.14 11.16
CA PHE A 268 -5.81 17.41 11.04
C PHE A 268 -6.46 17.02 12.37
N ASP A 269 -5.87 17.36 13.52
CA ASP A 269 -6.26 16.85 14.85
C ASP A 269 -6.34 15.32 14.84
N ALA A 270 -5.32 14.68 14.27
CA ALA A 270 -5.27 13.26 13.98
C ALA A 270 -4.28 12.52 14.90
N ARG A 271 -4.38 11.19 14.90
CA ARG A 271 -3.30 10.30 15.35
C ARG A 271 -2.72 9.57 14.13
N VAL A 272 -1.44 9.72 13.89
CA VAL A 272 -0.73 9.04 12.80
C VAL A 272 -0.21 7.69 13.26
N VAL A 273 -0.61 6.65 12.55
CA VAL A 273 -0.18 5.26 12.78
C VAL A 273 0.50 4.75 11.53
N GLU A 274 1.79 4.54 11.61
CA GLU A 274 2.56 3.90 10.53
C GLU A 274 2.50 2.38 10.67
N ILE A 275 2.42 1.69 9.54
CA ILE A 275 2.23 0.24 9.46
C ILE A 275 3.39 -0.39 8.73
N PHE A 276 3.89 -1.49 9.28
CA PHE A 276 4.95 -2.30 8.72
C PHE A 276 4.41 -3.66 8.31
N GLY A 277 4.71 -4.06 7.08
CA GLY A 277 4.28 -5.32 6.51
C GLY A 277 4.87 -5.57 5.12
N CYS A 278 4.60 -6.75 4.59
CA CYS A 278 4.94 -7.13 3.23
C CYS A 278 3.78 -7.92 2.60
N THR A 279 3.79 -8.09 1.28
CA THR A 279 2.70 -8.81 0.60
C THR A 279 2.60 -10.26 1.05
N GLU A 280 3.72 -10.89 1.37
CA GLU A 280 3.83 -12.30 1.77
C GLU A 280 3.16 -12.54 3.13
N ALA A 281 3.49 -11.72 4.14
CA ALA A 281 3.02 -11.86 5.52
C ALA A 281 1.80 -10.99 5.88
N GLY A 282 1.55 -9.92 5.11
CA GLY A 282 0.55 -8.90 5.45
C GLY A 282 1.07 -7.89 6.48
N THR A 283 0.16 -7.21 7.14
CA THR A 283 0.44 -6.24 8.21
C THR A 283 0.93 -6.94 9.47
N MET A 284 2.14 -6.62 9.91
CA MET A 284 2.81 -7.28 11.03
C MET A 284 3.00 -6.38 12.26
N ALA A 285 3.24 -5.10 12.05
CA ALA A 285 3.54 -4.18 13.14
C ALA A 285 3.02 -2.77 12.86
N ARG A 286 2.97 -1.96 13.93
CA ARG A 286 2.64 -0.55 13.88
C ARG A 286 3.56 0.28 14.77
N ARG A 287 3.61 1.59 14.54
CA ARG A 287 4.11 2.60 15.48
C ARG A 287 3.34 3.91 15.34
N ASN A 288 3.35 4.73 16.39
CA ASN A 288 2.89 6.12 16.32
C ASN A 288 4.12 6.97 15.98
N THR A 289 4.35 7.24 14.71
CA THR A 289 5.61 7.78 14.17
C THR A 289 6.02 9.12 14.80
N ALA A 290 5.05 9.96 15.18
CA ALA A 290 5.36 11.25 15.84
C ALA A 290 6.02 11.09 17.22
N SER A 291 5.80 9.95 17.92
CA SER A 291 6.22 9.77 19.33
C SER A 291 6.99 8.48 19.60
N GLU A 292 6.94 7.49 18.70
CA GLU A 292 7.52 6.16 18.90
C GLU A 292 8.61 5.89 17.87
N SER A 293 9.81 5.48 18.33
CA SER A 293 10.91 5.05 17.45
C SER A 293 10.91 3.53 17.20
N LEU A 294 10.27 2.75 18.07
CA LEU A 294 10.18 1.29 17.98
C LEU A 294 8.86 0.87 17.35
N TRP A 295 8.93 -0.18 16.57
CA TRP A 295 7.77 -0.86 16.02
C TRP A 295 7.19 -1.84 17.03
N GLN A 296 5.87 -1.84 17.19
CA GLN A 296 5.14 -2.81 18.02
C GLN A 296 4.63 -3.93 17.10
N LEU A 297 5.17 -5.13 17.27
CA LEU A 297 4.77 -6.33 16.54
C LEU A 297 3.40 -6.81 17.06
N ALA A 298 2.52 -7.23 16.16
CA ALA A 298 1.24 -7.84 16.52
C ALA A 298 1.45 -9.20 17.20
N ASP A 299 0.55 -9.57 18.11
CA ASP A 299 0.68 -10.78 18.94
C ASP A 299 0.75 -12.08 18.11
N ALA A 300 0.09 -12.10 16.94
CA ALA A 300 0.08 -13.24 16.03
C ALA A 300 1.46 -13.57 15.44
N PHE A 301 2.40 -12.61 15.42
CA PHE A 301 3.70 -12.76 14.77
C PHE A 301 4.85 -12.93 15.75
N SER A 302 5.88 -13.64 15.32
CA SER A 302 7.21 -13.67 15.94
C SER A 302 8.28 -13.42 14.88
N LEU A 303 9.38 -12.77 15.30
CA LEU A 303 10.55 -12.51 14.48
C LEU A 303 11.73 -13.33 14.99
N GLU A 304 12.43 -13.99 14.07
CA GLU A 304 13.72 -14.62 14.32
C GLU A 304 14.77 -13.87 13.50
N VAL A 305 15.69 -13.21 14.21
CA VAL A 305 16.78 -12.44 13.60
C VAL A 305 18.07 -13.26 13.67
N GLY A 306 18.61 -13.62 12.51
CA GLY A 306 19.86 -14.37 12.37
C GLY A 306 20.91 -13.58 11.58
N GLU A 307 21.98 -14.25 11.16
CA GLU A 307 23.08 -13.68 10.39
C GLU A 307 22.60 -13.09 9.06
N GLY A 308 22.26 -11.80 9.08
CA GLY A 308 21.89 -11.02 7.90
C GLY A 308 20.47 -11.21 7.38
N ARG A 309 19.64 -12.06 8.00
CA ARG A 309 18.25 -12.31 7.61
C ARG A 309 17.27 -12.16 8.77
N THR A 310 16.02 -11.87 8.45
CA THR A 310 14.90 -11.82 9.41
C THR A 310 13.79 -12.74 8.91
N LEU A 311 13.42 -13.76 9.72
CA LEU A 311 12.28 -14.63 9.44
C LEU A 311 11.06 -14.20 10.25
N VAL A 312 9.92 -14.18 9.60
CA VAL A 312 8.61 -13.93 10.21
C VAL A 312 7.85 -15.24 10.31
N ARG A 313 7.31 -15.51 11.50
CA ARG A 313 6.44 -16.67 11.76
C ARG A 313 5.10 -16.24 12.29
N ALA A 314 4.04 -16.88 11.80
CA ALA A 314 2.70 -16.78 12.36
C ALA A 314 1.90 -18.03 12.01
N SER A 315 0.98 -18.47 12.89
CA SER A 315 0.19 -19.70 12.72
C SER A 315 -0.72 -19.70 11.50
N HIS A 316 -1.05 -18.53 10.98
CA HIS A 316 -1.91 -18.34 9.82
C HIS A 316 -1.14 -18.24 8.49
N LEU A 317 0.17 -18.08 8.54
CA LEU A 317 1.00 -18.12 7.33
C LEU A 317 1.21 -19.58 6.90
N PRO A 318 1.21 -19.86 5.59
CA PRO A 318 1.46 -21.21 5.08
C PRO A 318 2.90 -21.67 5.32
N GLU A 319 3.84 -20.73 5.38
CA GLU A 319 5.27 -20.94 5.61
C GLU A 319 5.91 -19.74 6.30
N ASP A 320 7.11 -19.92 6.82
CA ASP A 320 7.93 -18.82 7.36
C ASP A 320 8.30 -17.86 6.22
N VAL A 321 8.20 -16.55 6.48
CA VAL A 321 8.48 -15.51 5.48
C VAL A 321 9.83 -14.87 5.77
N GLU A 322 10.75 -14.88 4.83
CA GLU A 322 11.99 -14.12 4.92
C GLU A 322 11.77 -12.68 4.49
N LEU A 323 12.01 -11.74 5.42
CA LEU A 323 11.90 -10.30 5.13
C LEU A 323 13.09 -9.81 4.33
N GLN A 324 12.82 -8.95 3.37
CA GLN A 324 13.84 -8.12 2.73
C GLN A 324 14.37 -7.02 3.66
N ASP A 325 13.68 -6.79 4.77
CA ASP A 325 13.98 -5.77 5.77
C ASP A 325 14.85 -6.36 6.89
N ARG A 326 15.83 -5.58 7.32
CA ARG A 326 16.66 -5.87 8.48
C ARG A 326 16.08 -5.19 9.69
N VAL A 327 15.99 -5.92 10.79
CA VAL A 327 15.48 -5.39 12.06
C VAL A 327 16.42 -5.75 13.22
N GLU A 328 16.33 -4.98 14.27
CA GLU A 328 16.98 -5.25 15.56
C GLU A 328 15.90 -5.42 16.62
N LEU A 329 15.88 -6.56 17.30
CA LEU A 329 14.94 -6.79 18.38
C LEU A 329 15.26 -5.88 19.57
N ALA A 330 14.28 -5.15 20.08
CA ALA A 330 14.42 -4.20 21.18
C ALA A 330 13.65 -4.63 22.45
N GLY A 331 13.16 -5.89 22.47
CA GLY A 331 12.38 -6.46 23.57
C GLY A 331 11.34 -7.46 23.06
N HIS A 332 10.44 -7.86 23.98
CA HIS A 332 9.32 -8.72 23.61
C HIS A 332 8.34 -7.95 22.72
N LYS A 333 8.12 -8.42 21.49
CA LYS A 333 7.21 -7.78 20.51
C LYS A 333 7.59 -6.36 20.08
N GLN A 334 8.85 -5.94 20.28
CA GLN A 334 9.33 -4.66 19.78
C GLN A 334 10.61 -4.81 18.97
N PHE A 335 10.75 -4.00 17.93
CA PHE A 335 11.94 -3.98 17.08
C PHE A 335 12.20 -2.59 16.50
N ARG A 336 13.44 -2.37 16.12
CA ARG A 336 13.90 -1.23 15.31
C ARG A 336 14.09 -1.67 13.87
N TRP A 337 13.55 -0.93 12.92
CA TRP A 337 13.82 -1.13 11.50
C TRP A 337 15.17 -0.52 11.14
N LEU A 338 16.01 -1.28 10.44
CA LEU A 338 17.38 -0.90 10.07
C LEU A 338 17.54 -0.62 8.56
N GLY A 339 16.45 -0.74 7.78
CA GLY A 339 16.45 -0.62 6.32
C GLY A 339 16.36 -1.96 5.61
N ARG A 340 16.36 -1.93 4.28
CA ARG A 340 16.32 -3.15 3.46
C ARG A 340 17.70 -3.72 3.22
N SER A 341 17.79 -5.04 3.09
CA SER A 341 19.06 -5.72 2.76
C SER A 341 19.63 -5.24 1.41
N GLN A 342 18.78 -4.98 0.45
CA GLN A 342 19.13 -4.45 -0.88
C GLN A 342 19.47 -2.96 -0.85
N ASP A 343 19.10 -2.22 0.18
CA ASP A 343 19.42 -0.79 0.36
C ASP A 343 20.81 -0.57 0.97
N MET A 344 21.53 -1.64 1.31
CA MET A 344 22.89 -1.51 1.80
C MET A 344 23.87 -1.34 0.64
N VAL A 345 24.57 -0.21 0.63
CA VAL A 345 25.57 0.12 -0.37
C VAL A 345 26.96 0.10 0.24
N ASN A 346 27.95 -0.31 -0.55
CA ASN A 346 29.35 -0.25 -0.18
C ASN A 346 30.07 0.76 -1.09
N ILE A 347 30.33 1.93 -0.56
CA ILE A 347 31.01 3.02 -1.27
C ILE A 347 32.37 3.28 -0.64
N ALA A 348 33.41 3.15 -1.42
CA ALA A 348 34.82 3.35 -0.98
C ALA A 348 35.18 2.52 0.28
N GLY A 349 34.69 1.28 0.36
CA GLY A 349 34.97 0.38 1.51
C GLY A 349 34.11 0.67 2.76
N LYS A 350 33.22 1.64 2.70
CA LYS A 350 32.29 1.97 3.79
C LYS A 350 30.88 1.46 3.48
N ARG A 351 30.23 0.91 4.50
CA ARG A 351 28.87 0.37 4.39
C ARG A 351 27.86 1.38 4.89
N GLY A 352 26.86 1.72 4.06
CA GLY A 352 25.79 2.67 4.36
C GLY A 352 24.42 2.16 3.94
N SER A 353 23.37 2.70 4.53
CA SER A 353 22.00 2.37 4.20
C SER A 353 21.39 3.48 3.33
N LEU A 354 20.92 3.15 2.12
CA LEU A 354 20.16 4.08 1.27
C LEU A 354 18.91 4.61 1.98
N ALA A 355 18.26 3.78 2.80
CA ALA A 355 17.10 4.20 3.57
C ALA A 355 17.43 5.31 4.58
N ASP A 356 18.57 5.20 5.33
CA ASP A 356 19.04 6.25 6.23
C ASP A 356 19.42 7.53 5.47
N LEU A 357 20.12 7.38 4.34
CA LEU A 357 20.50 8.52 3.49
C LEU A 357 19.27 9.25 2.93
N ASN A 358 18.26 8.49 2.49
CA ASN A 358 17.00 9.05 2.03
C ASN A 358 16.21 9.73 3.15
N HIS A 359 16.20 9.17 4.35
CA HIS A 359 15.61 9.83 5.52
C HIS A 359 16.26 11.20 5.80
N ARG A 360 17.59 11.30 5.72
CA ARG A 360 18.32 12.55 5.91
C ARG A 360 18.04 13.57 4.80
N LEU A 361 17.93 13.12 3.55
CA LEU A 361 17.53 13.98 2.44
C LEU A 361 16.13 14.56 2.65
N MET A 362 15.16 13.72 3.04
CA MET A 362 13.78 14.13 3.27
C MET A 362 13.58 14.94 4.55
N ALA A 363 14.56 14.99 5.45
CA ALA A 363 14.54 15.86 6.62
C ALA A 363 14.99 17.30 6.33
N LEU A 364 15.48 17.61 5.11
CA LEU A 364 15.84 18.98 4.73
C LEU A 364 14.56 19.81 4.53
N PRO A 365 14.48 21.03 5.10
CA PRO A 365 13.24 21.81 5.13
C PRO A 365 12.63 22.14 3.78
N ASP A 366 13.46 22.35 2.75
CA ASP A 366 13.04 22.79 1.42
C ASP A 366 12.92 21.64 0.41
N VAL A 367 13.10 20.39 0.86
CA VAL A 367 12.96 19.19 0.03
C VAL A 367 11.53 18.66 0.15
N ILE A 368 10.76 18.75 -0.94
CA ILE A 368 9.38 18.25 -1.04
C ILE A 368 9.37 16.75 -1.25
N ASP A 369 10.24 16.24 -2.13
CA ASP A 369 10.41 14.82 -2.44
C ASP A 369 11.85 14.57 -2.92
N GLY A 370 12.35 13.33 -2.76
CA GLY A 370 13.69 13.04 -3.19
C GLY A 370 14.09 11.58 -2.99
N VAL A 371 15.11 11.18 -3.74
CA VAL A 371 15.70 9.84 -3.62
C VAL A 371 17.21 9.88 -3.89
N ILE A 372 17.97 9.32 -2.93
CA ILE A 372 19.38 8.96 -3.11
C ILE A 372 19.43 7.49 -3.49
N PHE A 373 20.16 7.16 -4.54
CA PHE A 373 20.23 5.79 -5.06
C PHE A 373 21.59 5.49 -5.69
N LEU A 374 21.85 4.21 -5.94
CA LEU A 374 23.01 3.74 -6.69
C LEU A 374 22.58 3.57 -8.16
N PRO A 375 23.12 4.34 -9.14
CA PRO A 375 22.68 4.31 -10.53
C PRO A 375 22.78 2.94 -11.17
N ASP A 376 23.88 2.24 -10.96
CA ASP A 376 24.12 0.85 -11.37
C ASP A 376 24.93 0.10 -10.30
N GLU A 377 25.04 -1.22 -10.38
CA GLU A 377 25.72 -2.06 -9.38
C GLU A 377 27.22 -1.81 -9.29
N ASP A 378 27.83 -1.34 -10.38
CA ASP A 378 29.26 -1.04 -10.49
C ASP A 378 29.58 0.44 -10.14
N SER A 379 28.54 1.24 -9.90
CA SER A 379 28.70 2.66 -9.57
C SER A 379 29.47 2.85 -8.26
N LYS A 380 30.51 3.66 -8.30
CA LYS A 380 31.33 4.02 -7.14
C LYS A 380 30.79 5.22 -6.37
N ARG A 381 29.65 5.78 -6.80
CA ARG A 381 29.04 6.97 -6.21
C ARG A 381 27.54 6.89 -6.26
N LEU A 382 26.92 7.47 -5.26
CA LEU A 382 25.48 7.67 -5.22
C LEU A 382 25.08 8.87 -6.08
N ALA A 383 23.85 8.83 -6.61
CA ALA A 383 23.20 9.95 -7.26
C ALA A 383 21.94 10.33 -6.49
N ALA A 384 21.38 11.51 -6.76
CA ALA A 384 20.09 11.93 -6.22
C ALA A 384 19.21 12.60 -7.28
N LEU A 385 17.89 12.33 -7.19
CA LEU A 385 16.84 13.09 -7.83
C LEU A 385 16.03 13.78 -6.73
N VAL A 386 15.85 15.09 -6.82
CA VAL A 386 15.28 15.88 -5.72
C VAL A 386 14.25 16.87 -6.26
N VAL A 387 13.10 16.94 -5.61
CA VAL A 387 12.07 17.96 -5.83
C VAL A 387 12.22 19.02 -4.75
N ALA A 388 12.87 20.12 -5.10
CA ALA A 388 13.15 21.24 -4.19
C ALA A 388 13.10 22.55 -5.00
N PRO A 389 11.89 23.12 -5.22
CA PRO A 389 11.72 24.33 -6.01
C PRO A 389 12.51 25.51 -5.43
N GLY A 390 13.30 26.16 -6.28
CA GLY A 390 14.13 27.33 -5.88
C GLY A 390 15.48 26.99 -5.29
N MET A 391 15.81 25.72 -5.01
CA MET A 391 17.14 25.31 -4.57
C MET A 391 18.04 24.92 -5.73
N GLN A 392 19.35 25.02 -5.50
CA GLN A 392 20.36 24.47 -6.40
C GLN A 392 20.93 23.15 -5.82
N ALA A 393 21.49 22.31 -6.70
CA ALA A 393 22.11 21.06 -6.27
C ALA A 393 23.26 21.26 -5.25
N SER A 394 23.98 22.41 -5.35
CA SER A 394 24.99 22.83 -4.38
C SER A 394 24.43 23.06 -2.98
N ASP A 395 23.24 23.66 -2.88
CA ASP A 395 22.62 24.01 -1.60
C ASP A 395 22.20 22.75 -0.85
N ILE A 396 21.59 21.80 -1.58
CA ILE A 396 21.25 20.49 -1.03
C ILE A 396 22.48 19.75 -0.55
N LEU A 397 23.56 19.75 -1.37
CA LEU A 397 24.80 19.09 -1.00
C LEU A 397 25.40 19.69 0.28
N GLU A 398 25.42 21.03 0.41
CA GLU A 398 25.92 21.70 1.62
C GLU A 398 25.08 21.36 2.86
N GLN A 399 23.77 21.30 2.74
CA GLN A 399 22.88 20.92 3.84
C GLN A 399 23.01 19.46 4.25
N LEU A 400 23.36 18.56 3.33
CA LEU A 400 23.59 17.13 3.63
C LEU A 400 24.95 16.86 4.31
N LYS A 401 25.97 17.67 4.06
CA LYS A 401 27.33 17.46 4.60
C LYS A 401 27.43 17.26 6.12
N PRO A 402 26.68 17.99 6.96
CA PRO A 402 26.74 17.81 8.40
C PRO A 402 26.18 16.47 8.89
N SER A 403 25.29 15.85 8.09
CA SER A 403 24.52 14.68 8.48
C SER A 403 24.91 13.39 7.72
N ILE A 404 25.58 13.51 6.56
CA ILE A 404 25.98 12.39 5.71
C ILE A 404 27.50 12.34 5.59
N GLU A 405 28.04 11.15 5.82
CA GLU A 405 29.48 10.91 5.65
C GLU A 405 29.95 11.20 4.20
N PRO A 406 31.10 11.82 3.97
CA PRO A 406 31.54 12.27 2.64
C PRO A 406 31.53 11.22 1.54
N ALA A 407 31.74 9.94 1.88
CA ALA A 407 31.67 8.82 0.93
C ALA A 407 30.27 8.60 0.34
N PHE A 408 29.22 8.94 1.10
CA PHE A 408 27.82 8.71 0.72
C PHE A 408 27.11 9.96 0.19
N LEU A 409 27.79 11.11 0.12
CA LEU A 409 27.22 12.31 -0.47
C LEU A 409 26.91 12.08 -1.96
N PRO A 410 25.65 12.29 -2.39
CA PRO A 410 25.24 12.00 -3.76
C PRO A 410 25.89 12.97 -4.76
N ARG A 411 26.37 12.43 -5.86
CA ARG A 411 26.91 13.17 -7.02
C ARG A 411 26.75 12.35 -8.29
N PRO A 412 25.92 12.80 -9.25
CA PRO A 412 25.26 14.11 -9.31
C PRO A 412 23.97 14.19 -8.44
N ILE A 413 23.54 15.42 -8.17
CA ILE A 413 22.19 15.75 -7.70
C ILE A 413 21.45 16.44 -8.84
N TYR A 414 20.28 15.92 -9.22
CA TYR A 414 19.42 16.55 -10.23
C TYR A 414 18.13 17.04 -9.59
N ILE A 415 17.83 18.33 -9.78
CA ILE A 415 16.56 18.92 -9.38
C ILE A 415 15.54 18.57 -10.46
N VAL A 416 14.40 18.01 -10.07
CA VAL A 416 13.30 17.60 -10.94
C VAL A 416 11.99 18.25 -10.49
N ALA A 417 11.05 18.40 -11.40
CA ALA A 417 9.74 18.99 -11.08
C ALA A 417 8.90 18.02 -10.23
N MET A 418 9.01 16.72 -10.48
CA MET A 418 8.30 15.66 -9.76
C MET A 418 9.04 14.32 -9.93
N LEU A 419 8.82 13.41 -8.97
CA LEU A 419 9.21 12.01 -9.09
C LEU A 419 8.01 11.16 -9.57
N PRO A 420 8.19 10.28 -10.58
CA PRO A 420 7.12 9.47 -11.14
C PRO A 420 6.80 8.27 -10.23
N ARG A 421 6.01 8.50 -9.19
CA ARG A 421 5.58 7.46 -8.26
C ARG A 421 4.41 6.65 -8.84
N GLN A 422 4.36 5.37 -8.50
CA GLN A 422 3.21 4.51 -8.78
C GLN A 422 1.98 4.95 -7.98
N GLU A 423 0.80 4.44 -8.32
CA GLU A 423 -0.47 4.71 -7.60
C GLU A 423 -0.39 4.41 -6.09
N THR A 424 0.47 3.49 -5.68
CA THR A 424 0.77 3.18 -4.27
C THR A 424 1.70 4.17 -3.59
N GLY A 425 2.19 5.18 -4.30
CA GLY A 425 3.23 6.09 -3.82
C GLY A 425 4.65 5.49 -3.86
N LYS A 426 4.83 4.24 -4.31
CA LYS A 426 6.15 3.61 -4.45
C LYS A 426 6.92 4.21 -5.62
N LEU A 427 8.23 4.35 -5.42
CA LEU A 427 9.21 4.73 -6.43
C LEU A 427 10.11 3.52 -6.65
N THR A 428 9.96 2.83 -7.79
CA THR A 428 10.76 1.63 -8.08
C THR A 428 12.13 2.00 -8.64
N ARG A 429 13.11 1.10 -8.49
CA ARG A 429 14.49 1.30 -8.97
C ARG A 429 14.52 1.54 -10.48
N GLU A 430 13.73 0.80 -11.24
CA GLU A 430 13.64 0.91 -12.69
C GLU A 430 13.22 2.31 -13.12
N ILE A 431 12.18 2.84 -12.50
CA ILE A 431 11.66 4.19 -12.76
C ILE A 431 12.69 5.27 -12.41
N ILE A 432 13.40 5.10 -11.28
CA ILE A 432 14.44 6.04 -10.84
C ILE A 432 15.60 6.06 -11.87
N VAL A 433 16.09 4.89 -12.26
CA VAL A 433 17.23 4.76 -13.16
C VAL A 433 16.86 5.27 -14.56
N GLU A 434 15.66 4.95 -15.06
CA GLU A 434 15.18 5.45 -16.36
C GLU A 434 15.12 6.98 -16.40
N LEU A 435 14.52 7.60 -15.38
CA LEU A 435 14.46 9.06 -15.27
C LEU A 435 15.85 9.69 -15.18
N PHE A 436 16.74 9.11 -14.37
CA PHE A 436 18.11 9.57 -14.21
C PHE A 436 18.88 9.54 -15.54
N GLU A 437 18.81 8.42 -16.26
CA GLU A 437 19.48 8.26 -17.54
C GLU A 437 18.94 9.22 -18.62
N LYS A 438 17.62 9.45 -18.63
CA LYS A 438 17.00 10.44 -19.51
C LYS A 438 17.53 11.85 -19.26
N ILE A 439 17.63 12.26 -17.99
CA ILE A 439 18.16 13.58 -17.59
C ILE A 439 19.65 13.67 -17.95
N ARG A 440 20.43 12.62 -17.66
CA ARG A 440 21.86 12.56 -17.96
C ARG A 440 22.15 12.74 -19.44
N ARG A 441 21.40 12.05 -20.32
CA ARG A 441 21.50 12.17 -21.79
C ARG A 441 21.13 13.55 -22.29
N ALA A 442 20.05 14.13 -21.78
CA ALA A 442 19.62 15.48 -22.16
C ALA A 442 20.66 16.54 -21.81
N ARG A 443 21.31 16.43 -20.64
CA ARG A 443 22.40 17.37 -20.25
C ARG A 443 23.65 17.19 -21.10
N ALA A 444 24.05 15.96 -21.40
CA ALA A 444 25.20 15.70 -22.25
C ALA A 444 25.02 16.31 -23.66
N GLN A 445 23.80 16.28 -24.22
CA GLN A 445 23.49 16.90 -25.52
C GLN A 445 23.56 18.44 -25.46
N GLN A 446 23.11 19.04 -24.35
CA GLN A 446 23.21 20.49 -24.15
C GLN A 446 24.63 21.01 -24.00
N ASP A 447 25.51 20.22 -23.35
CA ASP A 447 26.93 20.54 -23.20
C ASP A 447 27.69 20.43 -24.55
N ASP A 448 27.31 19.50 -25.42
CA ASP A 448 27.89 19.35 -26.76
C ASP A 448 27.42 20.44 -27.75
N GLU A 449 26.21 20.99 -27.56
CA GLU A 449 25.64 22.07 -28.40
C GLU A 449 26.10 23.48 -27.98
N SER A 450 26.78 23.63 -26.85
CA SER A 450 27.32 24.91 -26.42
C SER A 450 28.64 25.19 -27.15
N PRO A 451 28.68 26.18 -28.08
CA PRO A 451 29.90 26.48 -28.86
C PRO A 451 30.99 26.96 -27.90
N SER A 452 32.14 26.28 -27.99
CA SER A 452 33.41 26.75 -27.40
C SER A 452 33.69 28.16 -27.91
N ASN A 453 33.50 29.17 -27.07
CA ASN A 453 34.02 30.50 -27.29
C ASN A 453 35.58 30.40 -27.24
N GLN A 454 36.19 30.06 -28.36
CA GLN A 454 37.58 30.35 -28.59
C GLN A 454 37.71 31.86 -28.83
N THR A 455 38.15 32.57 -27.81
CA THR A 455 38.69 33.92 -27.93
C THR A 455 40.15 33.80 -28.33
N HIS A 456 40.46 34.40 -29.45
CA HIS A 456 41.81 34.76 -29.92
C HIS A 456 42.52 35.68 -28.95
#